data_4da9d4028e972aa4a102a2cd90e81840
#
_entry.id   4da9d4028e972aa4a102a2cd90e81840
#
_cell.length_a   1.000
_cell.length_b   1.000
_cell.length_c   1.000
_cell.angle_alpha   90.00
_cell.angle_beta   90.00
_cell.angle_gamma   90.00
#
_symmetry.space_group_name_H-M   'P 1'
#
loop_
_entity.id
_entity.type
_entity.pdbx_description
1 polymer ?
#
loop_
_entity_poly.entity_id
_entity_poly.type
_entity_poly.pdbx_seq_one_letter_code
_entity_poly.pdbx_strand_id
1 'polypeptide(L)'
;MPKGLSEGGKIRFTAIYLVTFVTCVYFISLSTFFAIDQYISRYEVTKSIAERFEVSIPEGSPTSIKGGDGRTYSLYGLGWPILAVPLYMMGKIFGHYPVTHVFLLNTLAGSATVTLVFLFSIALGYSRRSSLVVAIFYGFGTFAWPLAKHPFDHIVETLFVLLSVYFMYLHTSKNTIIHLLLSAFCIGFAINTRLVSILALPALFVMMGAGCGAKCRLADYSKIFLRKMVIFISVLLPLAGLVLWYNYSRFGSIYETGFQLQAAKTGLDFFSGTPLLTGLKGFLASPGKGFFYYSPIAIFFFITIVPFYKKHRLPAISFMLLILSYLLFLSRNVYWHGDWAWGPRYLLAITPFVILPITELLDSVRWKEKTFFITIPVYVVFVLSVLIQILAISVHFYNYFYRLQIDHNVQFTRAQGEGVSEINEPPPEVHFDWTKSPILMQLKDIKRIGTEIIKYRYVELPQDAKVWEKIKAYPSMHLFDFWWVHTYFVNRSYVGFIALPGFLMVAGICGFQMVKFSRR
;
A
#
# COMPACT_ATOMS: atom_id res chain seq x y z
N MET A 1 23.79 -19.72 -21.42
CA MET A 1 23.96 -18.64 -20.45
C MET A 1 25.02 -17.70 -20.96
N PRO A 2 24.83 -16.38 -20.97
CA PRO A 2 25.93 -15.48 -21.25
C PRO A 2 26.94 -15.59 -20.10
N LYS A 3 28.09 -16.22 -20.36
CA LYS A 3 29.25 -16.20 -19.48
C LYS A 3 29.78 -14.77 -19.50
N GLY A 4 29.81 -14.07 -18.33
CA GLY A 4 30.45 -12.76 -18.20
C GLY A 4 29.55 -11.56 -17.94
N LEU A 5 28.34 -11.74 -17.37
CA LEU A 5 27.53 -10.57 -16.94
C LEU A 5 28.26 -9.77 -15.85
N SER A 6 28.36 -8.45 -16.09
CA SER A 6 28.83 -7.50 -15.07
C SER A 6 27.93 -7.51 -13.84
N GLU A 7 28.42 -7.06 -12.69
CA GLU A 7 27.65 -6.96 -11.45
C GLU A 7 26.36 -6.13 -11.66
N GLY A 8 26.46 -5.02 -12.38
CA GLY A 8 25.29 -4.21 -12.77
C GLY A 8 24.28 -4.99 -13.63
N GLY A 9 24.74 -5.84 -14.54
CA GLY A 9 23.89 -6.73 -15.33
C GLY A 9 23.12 -7.71 -14.46
N LYS A 10 23.78 -8.31 -13.48
CA LYS A 10 23.13 -9.26 -12.54
C LYS A 10 22.05 -8.58 -11.67
N ILE A 11 22.32 -7.37 -11.17
CA ILE A 11 21.35 -6.58 -10.41
C ILE A 11 20.13 -6.29 -11.29
N ARG A 12 20.34 -5.85 -12.53
CA ARG A 12 19.26 -5.55 -13.48
C ARG A 12 18.38 -6.78 -13.77
N PHE A 13 18.98 -7.93 -14.06
CA PHE A 13 18.22 -9.15 -14.30
C PHE A 13 17.47 -9.62 -13.04
N THR A 14 18.11 -9.53 -11.85
CA THR A 14 17.42 -9.85 -10.59
C THR A 14 16.19 -8.96 -10.39
N ALA A 15 16.30 -7.66 -10.64
CA ALA A 15 15.19 -6.71 -10.52
C ALA A 15 14.05 -7.03 -11.51
N ILE A 16 14.37 -7.37 -12.78
CA ILE A 16 13.38 -7.76 -13.80
C ILE A 16 12.65 -9.04 -13.37
N TYR A 17 13.37 -10.06 -12.95
CA TYR A 17 12.73 -11.30 -12.48
C TYR A 17 11.92 -11.08 -11.21
N LEU A 18 12.37 -10.22 -10.29
CA LEU A 18 11.65 -9.89 -9.06
C LEU A 18 10.34 -9.18 -9.36
N VAL A 19 10.35 -8.14 -10.19
CA VAL A 19 9.10 -7.43 -10.53
C VAL A 19 8.12 -8.34 -11.24
N THR A 20 8.57 -9.18 -12.17
CA THR A 20 7.72 -10.14 -12.88
C THR A 20 7.15 -11.20 -11.93
N PHE A 21 7.99 -11.76 -11.05
CA PHE A 21 7.55 -12.72 -10.05
C PHE A 21 6.46 -12.15 -9.15
N VAL A 22 6.70 -10.97 -8.55
CA VAL A 22 5.75 -10.34 -7.63
C VAL A 22 4.47 -9.95 -8.37
N THR A 23 4.57 -9.42 -9.59
CA THR A 23 3.40 -9.09 -10.42
C THR A 23 2.54 -10.32 -10.67
N CYS A 24 3.13 -11.45 -11.04
CA CYS A 24 2.38 -12.69 -11.25
C CYS A 24 1.68 -13.18 -9.96
N VAL A 25 2.39 -13.19 -8.83
CA VAL A 25 1.81 -13.64 -7.55
C VAL A 25 0.70 -12.69 -7.08
N TYR A 26 0.90 -11.38 -7.20
CA TYR A 26 -0.12 -10.39 -6.85
C TYR A 26 -1.33 -10.48 -7.78
N PHE A 27 -1.11 -10.68 -9.08
CA PHE A 27 -2.17 -10.89 -10.04
C PHE A 27 -3.00 -12.15 -9.73
N ILE A 28 -2.35 -13.28 -9.40
CA ILE A 28 -3.05 -14.50 -9.00
C ILE A 28 -3.97 -14.26 -7.79
N SER A 29 -3.56 -13.38 -6.88
CA SER A 29 -4.31 -13.06 -5.67
C SER A 29 -5.30 -11.91 -5.81
N LEU A 30 -5.47 -11.29 -7.00
CA LEU A 30 -6.39 -10.18 -7.22
C LEU A 30 -7.82 -10.54 -6.84
N SER A 31 -8.54 -9.56 -6.27
CA SER A 31 -9.97 -9.58 -6.04
C SER A 31 -10.74 -9.14 -7.29
N THR A 32 -11.97 -9.60 -7.43
CA THR A 32 -12.93 -9.06 -8.40
C THR A 32 -14.06 -8.31 -7.71
N PHE A 33 -14.03 -8.22 -6.38
CA PHE A 33 -15.01 -7.49 -5.63
C PHE A 33 -14.78 -5.99 -5.70
N PHE A 34 -15.70 -5.30 -6.37
CA PHE A 34 -15.73 -3.86 -6.54
C PHE A 34 -16.66 -3.19 -5.49
N ALA A 35 -16.64 -3.69 -4.28
CA ALA A 35 -17.65 -3.35 -3.29
C ALA A 35 -17.20 -2.37 -2.20
N ILE A 36 -15.98 -1.81 -2.26
CA ILE A 36 -15.54 -0.83 -1.26
C ILE A 36 -15.79 0.58 -1.79
N ASP A 37 -16.57 1.34 -1.07
CA ASP A 37 -17.02 2.69 -1.41
C ASP A 37 -15.92 3.62 -1.90
N GLN A 38 -14.75 3.54 -1.26
CA GLN A 38 -13.58 4.32 -1.64
C GLN A 38 -13.04 3.99 -3.03
N TYR A 39 -13.23 2.77 -3.53
CA TYR A 39 -12.80 2.37 -4.88
C TYR A 39 -13.71 2.97 -5.93
N ILE A 40 -15.02 2.93 -5.67
CA ILE A 40 -16.04 3.45 -6.57
C ILE A 40 -15.78 4.94 -6.82
N SER A 41 -15.61 5.72 -5.76
CA SER A 41 -15.36 7.16 -5.87
C SER A 41 -14.13 7.48 -6.73
N ARG A 42 -12.98 6.80 -6.52
CA ARG A 42 -11.77 7.02 -7.33
C ARG A 42 -11.90 6.51 -8.76
N TYR A 43 -12.58 5.39 -8.96
CA TYR A 43 -12.88 4.87 -10.28
C TYR A 43 -13.76 5.84 -11.07
N GLU A 44 -14.81 6.42 -10.46
CA GLU A 44 -15.67 7.39 -11.11
C GLU A 44 -14.91 8.67 -11.49
N VAL A 45 -13.97 9.15 -10.68
CA VAL A 45 -13.05 10.24 -11.07
C VAL A 45 -12.21 9.84 -12.28
N THR A 46 -11.62 8.62 -12.28
CA THR A 46 -10.84 8.11 -13.41
C THR A 46 -11.66 8.09 -14.70
N LYS A 47 -12.89 7.58 -14.62
CA LYS A 47 -13.85 7.52 -15.73
C LYS A 47 -14.20 8.92 -16.22
N SER A 48 -14.48 9.85 -15.31
CA SER A 48 -14.84 11.24 -15.64
C SER A 48 -13.69 11.95 -16.36
N ILE A 49 -12.46 11.77 -15.91
CA ILE A 49 -11.28 12.32 -16.58
C ILE A 49 -11.12 11.72 -17.98
N ALA A 50 -11.24 10.39 -18.10
CA ALA A 50 -11.03 9.68 -19.36
C ALA A 50 -12.11 9.96 -20.42
N GLU A 51 -13.36 10.18 -20.00
CA GLU A 51 -14.50 10.31 -20.91
C GLU A 51 -14.99 11.75 -21.12
N ARG A 52 -14.85 12.61 -20.12
CA ARG A 52 -15.43 13.96 -20.12
C ARG A 52 -14.43 15.07 -19.84
N PHE A 53 -13.17 14.74 -19.50
CA PHE A 53 -12.17 15.71 -19.03
C PHE A 53 -12.64 16.54 -17.81
N GLU A 54 -13.42 15.90 -16.94
CA GLU A 54 -13.98 16.49 -15.73
C GLU A 54 -13.50 15.73 -14.49
N VAL A 55 -13.69 16.37 -13.30
CA VAL A 55 -13.38 15.76 -12.01
C VAL A 55 -14.63 15.51 -11.15
N SER A 56 -15.81 15.89 -11.64
CA SER A 56 -17.09 15.56 -11.00
C SER A 56 -17.47 14.10 -11.20
N ILE A 57 -18.20 13.54 -10.25
CA ILE A 57 -18.65 12.15 -10.24
C ILE A 57 -20.18 12.07 -10.13
N PRO A 58 -20.80 10.94 -10.47
CA PRO A 58 -22.26 10.79 -10.36
C PRO A 58 -22.77 11.08 -8.93
N GLU A 59 -23.95 11.68 -8.85
CA GLU A 59 -24.65 11.89 -7.58
C GLU A 59 -24.94 10.53 -6.91
N GLY A 60 -24.80 10.47 -5.57
CA GLY A 60 -24.95 9.23 -4.81
C GLY A 60 -23.71 8.34 -4.82
N SER A 61 -22.61 8.75 -5.47
CA SER A 61 -21.34 8.02 -5.35
C SER A 61 -20.88 7.96 -3.90
N PRO A 62 -20.42 6.79 -3.41
CA PRO A 62 -19.92 6.67 -2.04
C PRO A 62 -18.69 7.56 -1.79
N THR A 63 -18.44 7.92 -0.53
CA THR A 63 -17.29 8.75 -0.11
C THR A 63 -17.13 10.01 -0.96
N SER A 64 -18.24 10.71 -1.17
CA SER A 64 -18.35 11.92 -1.96
C SER A 64 -19.01 13.05 -1.17
N ILE A 65 -18.88 14.25 -1.71
CA ILE A 65 -19.50 15.47 -1.14
C ILE A 65 -19.92 16.41 -2.25
N LYS A 66 -21.02 17.15 -2.04
CA LYS A 66 -21.46 18.21 -2.96
C LYS A 66 -20.58 19.44 -2.82
N GLY A 67 -20.05 19.92 -3.94
CA GLY A 67 -19.37 21.20 -4.04
C GLY A 67 -20.33 22.39 -4.03
N GLY A 68 -19.78 23.60 -4.04
CA GLY A 68 -20.56 24.83 -4.07
C GLY A 68 -21.35 25.05 -5.37
N ASP A 69 -20.97 24.39 -6.45
CA ASP A 69 -21.64 24.39 -7.75
C ASP A 69 -22.78 23.34 -7.87
N GLY A 70 -23.08 22.63 -6.77
CA GLY A 70 -24.10 21.59 -6.69
C GLY A 70 -23.71 20.22 -7.28
N ARG A 71 -22.52 20.10 -7.93
CA ARG A 71 -22.00 18.83 -8.44
C ARG A 71 -21.40 18.01 -7.31
N THR A 72 -21.30 16.71 -7.52
CA THR A 72 -20.72 15.77 -6.55
C THR A 72 -19.25 15.49 -6.87
N TYR A 73 -18.41 15.44 -5.84
CA TYR A 73 -16.97 15.28 -5.95
C TYR A 73 -16.44 14.23 -4.98
N SER A 74 -15.37 13.55 -5.39
CA SER A 74 -14.64 12.63 -4.53
C SER A 74 -13.89 13.37 -3.43
N LEU A 75 -13.77 12.78 -2.24
CA LEU A 75 -12.92 13.29 -1.15
C LEU A 75 -11.43 13.02 -1.36
N TYR A 76 -11.08 12.11 -2.29
CA TYR A 76 -9.70 11.64 -2.48
C TYR A 76 -8.90 12.51 -3.44
N GLY A 77 -7.56 12.34 -3.36
CA GLY A 77 -6.61 13.03 -4.22
C GLY A 77 -6.64 12.56 -5.68
N LEU A 78 -6.07 13.38 -6.56
CA LEU A 78 -6.10 13.20 -8.01
C LEU A 78 -5.03 12.23 -8.54
N GLY A 79 -3.94 11.98 -7.79
CA GLY A 79 -2.79 11.23 -8.27
C GLY A 79 -3.11 9.79 -8.68
N TRP A 80 -3.88 9.05 -7.87
CA TRP A 80 -4.29 7.70 -8.20
C TRP A 80 -5.19 7.64 -9.45
N PRO A 81 -6.27 8.46 -9.55
CA PRO A 81 -7.12 8.51 -10.74
C PRO A 81 -6.35 8.79 -12.05
N ILE A 82 -5.40 9.72 -12.05
CA ILE A 82 -4.59 10.03 -13.23
C ILE A 82 -3.80 8.81 -13.71
N LEU A 83 -3.16 8.08 -12.82
CA LEU A 83 -2.42 6.86 -13.17
C LEU A 83 -3.34 5.74 -13.65
N ALA A 84 -4.59 5.72 -13.23
CA ALA A 84 -5.56 4.72 -13.62
C ALA A 84 -6.16 4.97 -15.02
N VAL A 85 -6.12 6.21 -15.55
CA VAL A 85 -6.69 6.58 -16.87
C VAL A 85 -6.17 5.68 -18.00
N PRO A 86 -4.86 5.45 -18.18
CA PRO A 86 -4.39 4.58 -19.25
C PRO A 86 -4.94 3.14 -19.16
N LEU A 87 -5.04 2.59 -17.95
CA LEU A 87 -5.59 1.26 -17.71
C LEU A 87 -7.10 1.22 -17.98
N TYR A 88 -7.82 2.26 -17.59
CA TYR A 88 -9.24 2.42 -17.93
C TYR A 88 -9.44 2.43 -19.46
N MET A 89 -8.65 3.21 -20.19
CA MET A 89 -8.72 3.30 -21.65
C MET A 89 -8.37 1.97 -22.32
N MET A 90 -7.35 1.25 -21.81
CA MET A 90 -7.05 -0.11 -22.27
C MET A 90 -8.27 -1.03 -22.11
N GLY A 91 -8.94 -0.99 -20.97
CA GLY A 91 -10.15 -1.79 -20.74
C GLY A 91 -11.28 -1.46 -21.71
N LYS A 92 -11.42 -0.19 -22.12
CA LYS A 92 -12.39 0.22 -23.16
C LYS A 92 -12.02 -0.29 -24.56
N ILE A 93 -10.74 -0.20 -24.92
CA ILE A 93 -10.25 -0.64 -26.25
C ILE A 93 -10.42 -2.16 -26.43
N PHE A 94 -10.10 -2.94 -25.40
CA PHE A 94 -10.22 -4.40 -25.48
C PHE A 94 -11.64 -4.94 -25.26
N GLY A 95 -12.65 -4.05 -25.11
CA GLY A 95 -14.05 -4.41 -25.00
C GLY A 95 -14.44 -5.16 -23.73
N HIS A 96 -13.59 -5.15 -22.69
CA HIS A 96 -13.78 -5.84 -21.44
C HIS A 96 -13.86 -4.82 -20.29
N TYR A 97 -14.59 -5.15 -19.26
CA TYR A 97 -14.86 -4.33 -18.07
C TYR A 97 -13.68 -3.42 -17.68
N PRO A 98 -13.71 -2.10 -17.91
CA PRO A 98 -12.59 -1.19 -17.61
C PRO A 98 -12.16 -1.23 -16.15
N VAL A 99 -13.11 -1.51 -15.27
CA VAL A 99 -12.90 -1.64 -13.83
C VAL A 99 -11.85 -2.69 -13.47
N THR A 100 -11.83 -3.84 -14.15
CA THR A 100 -10.86 -4.92 -13.86
C THR A 100 -9.45 -4.53 -14.27
N HIS A 101 -9.29 -3.74 -15.34
CA HIS A 101 -7.99 -3.23 -15.77
C HIS A 101 -7.42 -2.20 -14.78
N VAL A 102 -8.29 -1.36 -14.21
CA VAL A 102 -7.89 -0.36 -13.21
C VAL A 102 -7.34 -1.01 -11.93
N PHE A 103 -7.81 -2.21 -11.55
CA PHE A 103 -7.24 -2.97 -10.43
C PHE A 103 -5.76 -3.33 -10.62
N LEU A 104 -5.28 -3.46 -11.87
CA LEU A 104 -3.88 -3.76 -12.16
C LEU A 104 -2.92 -2.67 -11.67
N LEU A 105 -3.40 -1.41 -11.53
CA LEU A 105 -2.56 -0.31 -11.06
C LEU A 105 -1.88 -0.65 -9.74
N ASN A 106 -2.62 -1.15 -8.76
CA ASN A 106 -2.07 -1.45 -7.45
C ASN A 106 -1.16 -2.69 -7.46
N THR A 107 -1.46 -3.68 -8.29
CA THR A 107 -0.57 -4.82 -8.53
C THR A 107 0.78 -4.35 -9.09
N LEU A 108 0.76 -3.48 -10.10
CA LEU A 108 1.98 -2.93 -10.72
C LEU A 108 2.75 -2.01 -9.76
N ALA A 109 2.05 -1.12 -9.07
CA ALA A 109 2.68 -0.22 -8.09
C ALA A 109 3.25 -0.99 -6.89
N GLY A 110 2.55 -2.01 -6.40
CA GLY A 110 3.03 -2.87 -5.32
C GLY A 110 4.28 -3.66 -5.70
N SER A 111 4.30 -4.29 -6.88
CA SER A 111 5.48 -5.02 -7.37
C SER A 111 6.66 -4.09 -7.68
N ALA A 112 6.40 -2.88 -8.18
CA ALA A 112 7.42 -1.85 -8.33
C ALA A 112 8.00 -1.43 -6.97
N THR A 113 7.16 -1.29 -5.93
CA THR A 113 7.62 -0.97 -4.57
C THR A 113 8.51 -2.06 -3.98
N VAL A 114 8.14 -3.35 -4.13
CA VAL A 114 8.99 -4.49 -3.72
C VAL A 114 10.35 -4.43 -4.43
N THR A 115 10.34 -4.18 -5.73
CA THR A 115 11.57 -4.06 -6.52
C THR A 115 12.41 -2.85 -6.11
N LEU A 116 11.77 -1.75 -5.76
CA LEU A 116 12.45 -0.55 -5.27
C LEU A 116 13.09 -0.78 -3.89
N VAL A 117 12.47 -1.56 -3.00
CA VAL A 117 13.08 -1.99 -1.73
C VAL A 117 14.37 -2.79 -2.02
N PHE A 118 14.37 -3.70 -3.00
CA PHE A 118 15.58 -4.40 -3.44
C PHE A 118 16.64 -3.43 -3.93
N LEU A 119 16.30 -2.52 -4.86
CA LEU A 119 17.23 -1.57 -5.44
C LEU A 119 17.77 -0.57 -4.40
N PHE A 120 16.95 -0.14 -3.45
CA PHE A 120 17.40 0.75 -2.39
C PHE A 120 18.38 0.05 -1.44
N SER A 121 18.10 -1.20 -1.09
CA SER A 121 19.01 -2.03 -0.29
C SER A 121 20.36 -2.22 -0.99
N ILE A 122 20.37 -2.47 -2.31
CA ILE A 122 21.61 -2.48 -3.12
C ILE A 122 22.32 -1.13 -3.09
N ALA A 123 21.59 -0.03 -3.23
CA ALA A 123 22.18 1.32 -3.21
C ALA A 123 22.80 1.66 -1.84
N LEU A 124 22.25 1.12 -0.75
CA LEU A 124 22.85 1.18 0.59
C LEU A 124 24.10 0.31 0.74
N GLY A 125 24.49 -0.48 -0.28
CA GLY A 125 25.72 -1.28 -0.29
C GLY A 125 25.57 -2.69 0.29
N TYR A 126 24.35 -3.20 0.45
CA TYR A 126 24.13 -4.57 0.88
C TYR A 126 24.28 -5.59 -0.25
N SER A 127 24.55 -6.85 0.11
CA SER A 127 24.65 -7.94 -0.85
C SER A 127 23.32 -8.18 -1.61
N ARG A 128 23.42 -8.65 -2.86
CA ARG A 128 22.23 -8.95 -3.67
C ARG A 128 21.29 -9.93 -2.98
N ARG A 129 21.85 -10.92 -2.27
CA ARG A 129 21.06 -11.93 -1.55
C ARG A 129 20.26 -11.31 -0.40
N SER A 130 20.91 -10.53 0.46
CA SER A 130 20.26 -9.86 1.60
C SER A 130 19.23 -8.85 1.11
N SER A 131 19.54 -8.09 0.06
CA SER A 131 18.62 -7.15 -0.60
C SER A 131 17.40 -7.85 -1.20
N LEU A 132 17.57 -9.03 -1.80
CA LEU A 132 16.46 -9.81 -2.32
C LEU A 132 15.56 -10.33 -1.20
N VAL A 133 16.16 -10.87 -0.14
CA VAL A 133 15.39 -11.41 1.01
C VAL A 133 14.58 -10.32 1.69
N VAL A 134 15.15 -9.12 1.92
CA VAL A 134 14.40 -8.02 2.54
C VAL A 134 13.27 -7.51 1.64
N ALA A 135 13.45 -7.50 0.32
CA ALA A 135 12.38 -7.17 -0.63
C ALA A 135 11.23 -8.19 -0.56
N ILE A 136 11.55 -9.48 -0.46
CA ILE A 136 10.56 -10.56 -0.25
C ILE A 136 9.87 -10.41 1.11
N PHE A 137 10.60 -10.03 2.17
CA PHE A 137 10.01 -9.75 3.47
C PHE A 137 8.99 -8.61 3.39
N TYR A 138 9.33 -7.52 2.70
CA TYR A 138 8.39 -6.43 2.47
C TYR A 138 7.17 -6.90 1.65
N GLY A 139 7.41 -7.55 0.52
CA GLY A 139 6.36 -7.89 -0.45
C GLY A 139 5.36 -8.93 0.07
N PHE A 140 5.81 -9.91 0.86
CA PHE A 140 4.98 -11.05 1.27
C PHE A 140 4.80 -11.17 2.79
N GLY A 141 5.65 -10.54 3.58
CA GLY A 141 5.58 -10.55 5.04
C GLY A 141 4.89 -9.32 5.66
N THR A 142 4.38 -8.40 4.85
CA THR A 142 3.69 -7.20 5.34
C THR A 142 2.30 -7.06 4.71
N PHE A 143 1.46 -6.21 5.31
CA PHE A 143 0.14 -5.90 4.77
C PHE A 143 0.19 -5.12 3.43
N ALA A 144 1.37 -4.92 2.83
CA ALA A 144 1.51 -4.41 1.47
C ALA A 144 0.83 -5.33 0.44
N TRP A 145 0.97 -6.67 0.59
CA TRP A 145 0.35 -7.63 -0.32
C TRP A 145 -1.18 -7.54 -0.34
N PRO A 146 -1.90 -7.68 0.79
CA PRO A 146 -3.36 -7.52 0.80
C PRO A 146 -3.84 -6.16 0.29
N LEU A 147 -3.11 -5.08 0.56
CA LEU A 147 -3.48 -3.75 0.08
C LEU A 147 -3.21 -3.57 -1.42
N ALA A 148 -2.22 -4.27 -2.00
CA ALA A 148 -1.98 -4.27 -3.44
C ALA A 148 -3.05 -5.04 -4.23
N LYS A 149 -3.82 -5.89 -3.57
CA LYS A 149 -4.93 -6.64 -4.14
C LYS A 149 -6.14 -5.76 -4.48
N HIS A 150 -6.30 -4.65 -3.78
CA HIS A 150 -7.43 -3.73 -3.90
C HIS A 150 -6.98 -2.34 -4.34
N PRO A 151 -7.81 -1.54 -5.04
CA PRO A 151 -7.42 -0.23 -5.56
C PRO A 151 -7.36 0.87 -4.49
N PHE A 152 -6.56 0.65 -3.43
CA PHE A 152 -6.23 1.66 -2.45
C PHE A 152 -5.14 2.61 -2.97
N ASP A 153 -5.30 3.91 -2.76
CA ASP A 153 -4.31 4.93 -3.09
C ASP A 153 -3.01 4.84 -2.28
N HIS A 154 -3.06 4.19 -1.11
CA HIS A 154 -1.91 3.98 -0.23
C HIS A 154 -0.74 3.25 -0.90
N ILE A 155 -1.00 2.32 -1.83
CA ILE A 155 0.07 1.60 -2.56
C ILE A 155 0.81 2.56 -3.48
N VAL A 156 0.09 3.43 -4.20
CA VAL A 156 0.67 4.45 -5.08
C VAL A 156 1.41 5.49 -4.25
N GLU A 157 0.82 5.97 -3.14
CA GLU A 157 1.48 6.84 -2.17
C GLU A 157 2.82 6.24 -1.73
N THR A 158 2.82 4.98 -1.29
CA THR A 158 4.02 4.29 -0.79
C THR A 158 5.11 4.21 -1.85
N LEU A 159 4.76 3.87 -3.09
CA LEU A 159 5.71 3.82 -4.20
C LEU A 159 6.38 5.19 -4.40
N PHE A 160 5.59 6.25 -4.48
CA PHE A 160 6.13 7.58 -4.78
C PHE A 160 6.88 8.22 -3.59
N VAL A 161 6.47 7.96 -2.35
CA VAL A 161 7.25 8.36 -1.16
C VAL A 161 8.59 7.61 -1.14
N LEU A 162 8.60 6.29 -1.38
CA LEU A 162 9.82 5.50 -1.41
C LEU A 162 10.75 5.92 -2.57
N LEU A 163 10.20 6.18 -3.77
CA LEU A 163 10.96 6.72 -4.90
C LEU A 163 11.59 8.07 -4.56
N SER A 164 10.85 8.96 -3.91
CA SER A 164 11.37 10.27 -3.52
C SER A 164 12.56 10.16 -2.57
N VAL A 165 12.44 9.34 -1.52
CA VAL A 165 13.53 9.11 -0.56
C VAL A 165 14.72 8.40 -1.23
N TYR A 166 14.46 7.43 -2.10
CA TYR A 166 15.49 6.73 -2.87
C TYR A 166 16.28 7.68 -3.79
N PHE A 167 15.58 8.53 -4.55
CA PHE A 167 16.24 9.51 -5.42
C PHE A 167 16.97 10.59 -4.61
N MET A 168 16.42 11.02 -3.46
CA MET A 168 17.15 11.93 -2.56
C MET A 168 18.42 11.27 -2.03
N TYR A 169 18.39 10.00 -1.66
CA TYR A 169 19.58 9.23 -1.27
C TYR A 169 20.60 9.16 -2.41
N LEU A 170 20.18 8.88 -3.65
CA LEU A 170 21.06 8.88 -4.81
C LEU A 170 21.63 10.27 -5.10
N HIS A 171 20.86 11.35 -4.89
CA HIS A 171 21.35 12.71 -5.00
C HIS A 171 22.49 12.98 -3.99
N THR A 172 22.30 12.61 -2.72
CA THR A 172 23.33 12.80 -1.70
C THR A 172 24.58 11.98 -1.96
N SER A 173 24.44 10.78 -2.54
CA SER A 173 25.57 9.87 -2.81
C SER A 173 26.33 10.22 -4.11
N LYS A 174 25.61 10.65 -5.17
CA LYS A 174 26.16 10.88 -6.52
C LYS A 174 26.25 12.35 -6.92
N ASN A 175 25.68 13.24 -6.11
CA ASN A 175 25.59 14.69 -6.35
C ASN A 175 25.04 15.08 -7.74
N THR A 176 24.06 14.35 -8.25
CA THR A 176 23.46 14.58 -9.56
C THR A 176 22.12 15.30 -9.42
N ILE A 177 21.94 16.37 -10.20
CA ILE A 177 20.73 17.22 -10.16
C ILE A 177 19.46 16.44 -10.57
N ILE A 178 19.57 15.51 -11.52
CA ILE A 178 18.43 14.73 -11.99
C ILE A 178 17.76 13.94 -10.85
N HIS A 179 18.54 13.40 -9.91
CA HIS A 179 17.97 12.69 -8.76
C HIS A 179 17.23 13.65 -7.81
N LEU A 180 17.69 14.90 -7.68
CA LEU A 180 16.99 15.93 -6.90
C LEU A 180 15.65 16.29 -7.54
N LEU A 181 15.63 16.48 -8.87
CA LEU A 181 14.40 16.77 -9.63
C LEU A 181 13.41 15.60 -9.54
N LEU A 182 13.89 14.36 -9.72
CA LEU A 182 13.05 13.16 -9.58
C LEU A 182 12.50 12.99 -8.17
N SER A 183 13.30 13.28 -7.13
CA SER A 183 12.84 13.25 -5.74
C SER A 183 11.72 14.26 -5.51
N ALA A 184 11.88 15.50 -5.98
CA ALA A 184 10.86 16.55 -5.86
C ALA A 184 9.56 16.20 -6.63
N PHE A 185 9.70 15.67 -7.84
CA PHE A 185 8.55 15.19 -8.63
C PHE A 185 7.80 14.08 -7.91
N CYS A 186 8.52 13.06 -7.41
CA CYS A 186 7.89 11.92 -6.75
C CYS A 186 7.14 12.33 -5.48
N ILE A 187 7.73 13.19 -4.63
CA ILE A 187 7.01 13.64 -3.43
C ILE A 187 5.81 14.53 -3.77
N GLY A 188 5.93 15.40 -4.77
CA GLY A 188 4.83 16.21 -5.25
C GLY A 188 3.68 15.35 -5.81
N PHE A 189 4.00 14.27 -6.51
CA PHE A 189 3.00 13.31 -6.99
C PHE A 189 2.37 12.51 -5.84
N ALA A 190 3.16 12.09 -4.85
CA ALA A 190 2.64 11.45 -3.64
C ALA A 190 1.64 12.35 -2.91
N ILE A 191 1.94 13.66 -2.78
CA ILE A 191 1.04 14.67 -2.18
C ILE A 191 -0.27 14.79 -2.98
N ASN A 192 -0.22 14.76 -4.32
CA ASN A 192 -1.41 14.74 -5.18
C ASN A 192 -2.22 13.44 -5.04
N THR A 193 -1.58 12.33 -4.65
CA THR A 193 -2.27 11.07 -4.35
C THR A 193 -2.91 11.12 -2.96
N ARG A 194 -2.14 11.54 -1.95
CA ARG A 194 -2.58 11.70 -0.57
C ARG A 194 -1.84 12.88 0.07
N LEU A 195 -2.58 13.88 0.51
CA LEU A 195 -2.02 15.10 1.09
C LEU A 195 -1.10 14.83 2.29
N VAL A 196 -1.37 13.76 3.06
CA VAL A 196 -0.55 13.34 4.21
C VAL A 196 0.92 13.08 3.83
N SER A 197 1.24 12.81 2.57
CA SER A 197 2.61 12.64 2.09
C SER A 197 3.51 13.87 2.29
N ILE A 198 2.93 15.03 2.58
CA ILE A 198 3.68 16.24 3.00
C ILE A 198 4.54 15.97 4.24
N LEU A 199 4.14 15.02 5.09
CA LEU A 199 4.88 14.61 6.29
C LEU A 199 6.24 13.97 5.99
N ALA A 200 6.52 13.61 4.74
CA ALA A 200 7.83 13.12 4.32
C ALA A 200 8.84 14.25 4.03
N LEU A 201 8.38 15.50 3.85
CA LEU A 201 9.28 16.63 3.52
C LEU A 201 10.39 16.87 4.56
N PRO A 202 10.14 16.84 5.89
CA PRO A 202 11.22 17.00 6.86
C PRO A 202 12.35 15.97 6.70
N ALA A 203 12.02 14.71 6.42
CA ALA A 203 13.00 13.65 6.17
C ALA A 203 13.83 13.93 4.91
N LEU A 204 13.18 14.40 3.84
CA LEU A 204 13.87 14.77 2.59
C LEU A 204 14.79 15.98 2.78
N PHE A 205 14.38 17.00 3.55
CA PHE A 205 15.19 18.18 3.83
C PHE A 205 16.42 17.84 4.68
N VAL A 206 16.29 16.93 5.66
CA VAL A 206 17.43 16.41 6.43
C VAL A 206 18.42 15.70 5.51
N MET A 207 17.95 14.85 4.60
CA MET A 207 18.83 14.19 3.61
C MET A 207 19.49 15.19 2.67
N MET A 208 18.76 16.18 2.17
CA MET A 208 19.28 17.21 1.27
C MET A 208 20.38 18.04 1.91
N GLY A 209 20.25 18.33 3.21
CA GLY A 209 21.21 19.12 3.98
C GLY A 209 22.59 18.46 4.15
N ALA A 210 22.68 17.15 4.09
CA ALA A 210 23.92 16.42 4.37
C ALA A 210 24.97 16.43 3.22
N GLY A 211 24.68 17.04 2.11
CA GLY A 211 25.54 17.03 0.91
C GLY A 211 26.76 17.97 0.94
N CYS A 212 27.07 18.60 2.08
CA CYS A 212 28.33 19.35 2.28
C CYS A 212 29.21 18.58 3.25
N GLY A 213 30.45 18.25 2.83
CA GLY A 213 31.42 17.58 3.69
C GLY A 213 31.73 18.40 4.95
N ALA A 214 32.23 17.75 5.99
CA ALA A 214 32.54 18.33 7.32
C ALA A 214 33.51 19.55 7.31
N LYS A 215 34.11 19.88 6.17
CA LYS A 215 35.03 21.04 6.00
C LYS A 215 34.36 22.25 5.32
N CYS A 216 33.05 22.22 5.04
CA CYS A 216 32.37 23.34 4.38
C CYS A 216 32.14 24.49 5.37
N ARG A 217 32.52 25.73 4.98
CA ARG A 217 32.18 26.92 5.78
C ARG A 217 30.65 27.06 5.85
N LEU A 218 30.13 27.53 6.97
CA LEU A 218 28.67 27.66 7.18
C LEU A 218 28.00 28.51 6.07
N ALA A 219 28.68 29.55 5.58
CA ALA A 219 28.18 30.39 4.49
C ALA A 219 28.09 29.66 3.15
N ASP A 220 29.02 28.76 2.86
CA ASP A 220 29.01 27.95 1.63
C ASP A 220 27.96 26.82 1.72
N TYR A 221 27.85 26.24 2.90
CA TYR A 221 26.79 25.28 3.21
C TYR A 221 25.38 25.87 2.97
N SER A 222 25.11 27.07 3.52
CA SER A 222 23.82 27.73 3.37
C SER A 222 23.50 28.05 1.90
N LYS A 223 24.45 28.51 1.11
CA LYS A 223 24.28 28.78 -0.32
C LYS A 223 23.99 27.52 -1.13
N ILE A 224 24.72 26.43 -0.87
CA ILE A 224 24.51 25.14 -1.55
C ILE A 224 23.13 24.59 -1.17
N PHE A 225 22.78 24.59 0.10
CA PHE A 225 21.46 24.14 0.58
C PHE A 225 20.33 24.96 -0.02
N LEU A 226 20.44 26.29 -0.01
CA LEU A 226 19.44 27.18 -0.59
C LEU A 226 19.26 26.93 -2.10
N ARG A 227 20.35 26.76 -2.85
CA ARG A 227 20.28 26.40 -4.27
C ARG A 227 19.54 25.08 -4.50
N LYS A 228 19.83 24.04 -3.71
CA LYS A 228 19.10 22.76 -3.78
C LYS A 228 17.63 22.92 -3.43
N MET A 229 17.31 23.71 -2.40
CA MET A 229 15.95 24.05 -2.01
C MET A 229 15.18 24.75 -3.13
N VAL A 230 15.76 25.75 -3.77
CA VAL A 230 15.14 26.46 -4.91
C VAL A 230 14.83 25.50 -6.04
N ILE A 231 15.79 24.63 -6.41
CA ILE A 231 15.59 23.61 -7.46
C ILE A 231 14.49 22.60 -7.05
N PHE A 232 14.51 22.14 -5.81
CA PHE A 232 13.50 21.19 -5.31
C PHE A 232 12.10 21.80 -5.31
N ILE A 233 11.97 23.03 -4.79
CA ILE A 233 10.72 23.77 -4.72
C ILE A 233 10.21 24.10 -6.13
N SER A 234 11.06 24.48 -7.08
CA SER A 234 10.63 24.79 -8.46
C SER A 234 9.92 23.62 -9.15
N VAL A 235 10.27 22.38 -8.82
CA VAL A 235 9.56 21.18 -9.30
C VAL A 235 8.31 20.89 -8.47
N LEU A 236 8.37 21.16 -7.16
CA LEU A 236 7.24 20.91 -6.26
C LEU A 236 6.08 21.90 -6.48
N LEU A 237 6.38 23.17 -6.82
CA LEU A 237 5.36 24.23 -6.99
C LEU A 237 4.28 23.91 -8.02
N PRO A 238 4.58 23.42 -9.26
CA PRO A 238 3.54 23.04 -10.22
C PRO A 238 2.65 21.91 -9.69
N LEU A 239 3.22 20.94 -8.97
CA LEU A 239 2.47 19.82 -8.39
C LEU A 239 1.63 20.26 -7.18
N ALA A 240 2.12 21.20 -6.38
CA ALA A 240 1.32 21.87 -5.35
C ALA A 240 0.20 22.72 -5.98
N GLY A 241 0.50 23.42 -7.06
CA GLY A 241 -0.49 24.16 -7.86
C GLY A 241 -1.61 23.24 -8.37
N LEU A 242 -1.29 22.01 -8.76
CA LEU A 242 -2.29 21.01 -9.17
C LEU A 242 -3.22 20.63 -8.00
N VAL A 243 -2.72 20.47 -6.78
CA VAL A 243 -3.56 20.24 -5.58
C VAL A 243 -4.50 21.44 -5.35
N LEU A 244 -3.95 22.66 -5.38
CA LEU A 244 -4.73 23.88 -5.16
C LEU A 244 -5.81 24.08 -6.24
N TRP A 245 -5.44 23.85 -7.51
CA TRP A 245 -6.39 23.87 -8.63
C TRP A 245 -7.49 22.81 -8.45
N TYR A 246 -7.14 21.59 -8.06
CA TYR A 246 -8.09 20.50 -7.85
C TYR A 246 -9.06 20.82 -6.70
N ASN A 247 -8.57 21.45 -5.63
CA ASN A 247 -9.42 21.91 -4.54
C ASN A 247 -10.38 23.02 -5.01
N TYR A 248 -9.84 24.02 -5.72
CA TYR A 248 -10.64 25.12 -6.25
C TYR A 248 -11.72 24.65 -7.22
N SER A 249 -11.37 23.74 -8.14
CA SER A 249 -12.31 23.21 -9.14
C SER A 249 -13.47 22.40 -8.54
N ARG A 250 -13.28 21.83 -7.35
CA ARG A 250 -14.31 21.04 -6.65
C ARG A 250 -15.14 21.89 -5.67
N PHE A 251 -14.48 22.78 -4.98
CA PHE A 251 -15.08 23.44 -3.79
C PHE A 251 -15.06 24.97 -3.84
N GLY A 252 -14.52 25.56 -4.89
CA GLY A 252 -14.42 27.02 -5.03
C GLY A 252 -13.39 27.69 -4.10
N SER A 253 -12.60 26.88 -3.37
CA SER A 253 -11.54 27.33 -2.46
C SER A 253 -10.28 26.48 -2.62
N ILE A 254 -9.11 27.12 -2.70
CA ILE A 254 -7.82 26.41 -2.80
C ILE A 254 -7.45 25.68 -1.51
N TYR A 255 -8.00 26.07 -0.37
CA TYR A 255 -7.72 25.48 0.95
C TYR A 255 -8.69 24.37 1.33
N GLU A 256 -9.81 24.23 0.63
CA GLU A 256 -10.84 23.24 0.95
C GLU A 256 -10.51 21.89 0.31
N THR A 257 -10.30 20.89 1.15
CA THR A 257 -9.92 19.52 0.70
C THR A 257 -11.12 18.58 0.59
N GLY A 258 -12.32 19.05 0.97
CA GLY A 258 -13.52 18.24 1.12
C GLY A 258 -13.64 17.58 2.50
N PHE A 259 -12.55 17.31 3.18
CA PHE A 259 -12.59 16.77 4.55
C PHE A 259 -13.06 17.82 5.56
N GLN A 260 -12.72 19.09 5.38
CA GLN A 260 -13.24 20.19 6.21
C GLN A 260 -14.75 20.36 6.01
N LEU A 261 -15.22 20.32 4.76
CA LEU A 261 -16.66 20.36 4.47
C LEU A 261 -17.38 19.15 5.07
N GLN A 262 -16.79 17.97 4.97
CA GLN A 262 -17.33 16.76 5.57
C GLN A 262 -17.38 16.90 7.10
N ALA A 263 -16.31 17.39 7.74
CA ALA A 263 -16.26 17.66 9.17
C ALA A 263 -17.36 18.65 9.61
N ALA A 264 -17.50 19.76 8.88
CA ALA A 264 -18.52 20.76 9.16
C ALA A 264 -19.96 20.21 9.04
N LYS A 265 -20.21 19.31 8.08
CA LYS A 265 -21.53 18.73 7.85
C LYS A 265 -21.87 17.54 8.77
N THR A 266 -20.86 16.80 9.22
CA THR A 266 -21.03 15.60 10.07
C THR A 266 -20.72 15.85 11.55
N GLY A 267 -20.10 16.98 11.90
CA GLY A 267 -19.62 17.29 13.25
C GLY A 267 -18.39 16.48 13.69
N LEU A 268 -17.73 15.75 12.76
CA LEU A 268 -16.56 14.91 13.06
C LEU A 268 -15.26 15.69 12.84
N ASP A 269 -14.40 15.78 13.85
CA ASP A 269 -13.04 16.30 13.71
C ASP A 269 -12.08 15.21 13.22
N PHE A 270 -11.80 15.21 11.92
CA PHE A 270 -10.97 14.19 11.27
C PHE A 270 -9.51 14.21 11.71
N PHE A 271 -8.98 15.35 12.18
CA PHE A 271 -7.55 15.52 12.40
C PHE A 271 -7.13 15.58 13.88
N SER A 272 -8.06 15.77 14.80
CA SER A 272 -7.76 15.84 16.23
C SER A 272 -8.73 15.06 17.13
N GLY A 273 -9.66 14.30 16.52
CA GLY A 273 -10.72 13.60 17.24
C GLY A 273 -10.27 12.45 18.15
N THR A 274 -9.04 11.93 17.96
CA THR A 274 -8.52 10.81 18.77
C THR A 274 -7.39 11.27 19.72
N PRO A 275 -7.44 10.92 21.03
CA PRO A 275 -6.30 11.10 21.92
C PRO A 275 -5.05 10.38 21.39
N LEU A 276 -3.90 11.07 21.36
CA LEU A 276 -2.65 10.56 20.77
C LEU A 276 -2.28 9.15 21.26
N LEU A 277 -2.37 8.91 22.56
CA LEU A 277 -2.02 7.60 23.14
C LEU A 277 -2.97 6.49 22.70
N THR A 278 -4.24 6.79 22.47
CA THR A 278 -5.23 5.82 21.97
C THR A 278 -4.88 5.38 20.56
N GLY A 279 -4.61 6.35 19.65
CA GLY A 279 -4.20 6.03 18.29
C GLY A 279 -2.84 5.31 18.23
N LEU A 280 -1.85 5.73 19.04
CA LEU A 280 -0.56 5.04 19.14
C LEU A 280 -0.71 3.59 19.62
N LYS A 281 -1.48 3.35 20.71
CA LYS A 281 -1.80 1.99 21.15
C LYS A 281 -2.52 1.21 20.05
N GLY A 282 -3.45 1.85 19.35
CA GLY A 282 -4.17 1.27 18.24
C GLY A 282 -3.24 0.81 17.13
N PHE A 283 -2.37 1.68 16.64
CA PHE A 283 -1.43 1.37 15.57
C PHE A 283 -0.33 0.38 15.96
N LEU A 284 0.12 0.36 17.20
CA LEU A 284 1.24 -0.49 17.60
C LEU A 284 0.80 -1.83 18.19
N ALA A 285 -0.29 -1.85 18.97
CA ALA A 285 -0.60 -2.96 19.84
C ALA A 285 -2.06 -3.45 19.82
N SER A 286 -2.97 -2.88 18.98
CA SER A 286 -4.34 -3.38 18.94
C SER A 286 -4.45 -4.67 18.13
N PRO A 287 -5.25 -5.66 18.57
CA PRO A 287 -5.48 -6.88 17.79
C PRO A 287 -6.22 -6.62 16.46
N GLY A 288 -6.94 -5.50 16.37
CA GLY A 288 -7.67 -5.09 15.17
C GLY A 288 -6.81 -4.44 14.11
N LYS A 289 -5.80 -3.63 14.49
CA LYS A 289 -5.02 -2.76 13.58
C LYS A 289 -3.54 -2.61 13.95
N GLY A 290 -3.02 -3.39 14.91
CA GLY A 290 -1.64 -3.24 15.38
C GLY A 290 -0.60 -3.65 14.35
N PHE A 291 0.32 -2.76 14.01
CA PHE A 291 1.33 -2.91 12.96
C PHE A 291 2.10 -4.23 13.05
N PHE A 292 2.52 -4.61 14.25
CA PHE A 292 3.32 -5.82 14.46
C PHE A 292 2.49 -7.11 14.41
N TYR A 293 1.18 -7.07 14.60
CA TYR A 293 0.31 -8.24 14.38
C TYR A 293 0.07 -8.51 12.90
N TYR A 294 -0.02 -7.43 12.09
CA TYR A 294 -0.25 -7.53 10.65
C TYR A 294 1.04 -7.60 9.83
N SER A 295 2.19 -7.32 10.44
CA SER A 295 3.52 -7.47 9.84
C SER A 295 4.53 -7.91 10.90
N PRO A 296 4.44 -9.15 11.42
CA PRO A 296 5.31 -9.62 12.50
C PRO A 296 6.80 -9.49 12.20
N ILE A 297 7.20 -9.63 10.94
CA ILE A 297 8.60 -9.48 10.50
C ILE A 297 9.17 -8.10 10.87
N ALA A 298 8.33 -7.08 11.00
CA ALA A 298 8.73 -5.74 11.36
C ALA A 298 9.29 -5.61 12.80
N ILE A 299 9.05 -6.61 13.67
CA ILE A 299 9.61 -6.60 15.04
C ILE A 299 11.14 -6.53 15.03
N PHE A 300 11.78 -7.06 14.00
CA PHE A 300 13.24 -7.01 13.86
C PHE A 300 13.79 -5.61 13.62
N PHE A 301 12.95 -4.63 13.30
CA PHE A 301 13.34 -3.23 13.21
C PHE A 301 14.02 -2.74 14.49
N PHE A 302 13.50 -3.09 15.65
CA PHE A 302 14.02 -2.61 16.94
C PHE A 302 15.44 -3.06 17.22
N ILE A 303 15.85 -4.23 16.77
CA ILE A 303 17.22 -4.72 16.93
C ILE A 303 18.15 -4.29 15.80
N THR A 304 17.60 -3.92 14.65
CA THR A 304 18.38 -3.58 13.45
C THR A 304 18.60 -2.08 13.27
N ILE A 305 17.74 -1.24 13.84
CA ILE A 305 17.85 0.23 13.65
C ILE A 305 19.14 0.81 14.22
N VAL A 306 19.64 0.28 15.33
CA VAL A 306 20.89 0.77 15.94
C VAL A 306 22.13 0.42 15.10
N PRO A 307 22.37 -0.85 14.69
CA PRO A 307 23.46 -1.14 13.76
C PRO A 307 23.30 -0.45 12.40
N PHE A 308 22.09 -0.35 11.89
CA PHE A 308 21.78 0.41 10.66
C PHE A 308 22.17 1.89 10.81
N TYR A 309 21.83 2.54 11.92
CA TYR A 309 22.23 3.92 12.21
C TYR A 309 23.75 4.11 12.25
N LYS A 310 24.47 3.16 12.85
CA LYS A 310 25.96 3.23 12.90
C LYS A 310 26.59 3.20 11.52
N LYS A 311 26.00 2.46 10.58
CA LYS A 311 26.50 2.30 9.21
C LYS A 311 25.94 3.35 8.24
N HIS A 312 24.66 3.71 8.39
CA HIS A 312 23.91 4.60 7.50
C HIS A 312 23.22 5.71 8.28
N ARG A 313 24.01 6.54 8.98
CA ARG A 313 23.49 7.55 9.93
C ARG A 313 22.41 8.45 9.32
N LEU A 314 22.64 9.00 8.13
CA LEU A 314 21.72 9.93 7.48
C LEU A 314 20.41 9.25 7.04
N PRO A 315 20.42 8.14 6.28
CA PRO A 315 19.21 7.38 5.99
C PRO A 315 18.43 6.98 7.25
N ALA A 316 19.12 6.54 8.31
CA ALA A 316 18.46 6.14 9.55
C ALA A 316 17.71 7.29 10.23
N ILE A 317 18.32 8.49 10.33
CA ILE A 317 17.68 9.69 10.87
C ILE A 317 16.44 10.05 10.03
N SER A 318 16.58 10.04 8.69
CA SER A 318 15.49 10.38 7.79
C SER A 318 14.34 9.35 7.86
N PHE A 319 14.64 8.06 7.95
CA PHE A 319 13.63 7.01 8.13
C PHE A 319 12.89 7.17 9.46
N MET A 320 13.63 7.41 10.55
CA MET A 320 13.01 7.64 11.86
C MET A 320 12.12 8.87 11.87
N LEU A 321 12.57 9.97 11.26
CA LEU A 321 11.80 11.21 11.17
C LEU A 321 10.50 11.00 10.37
N LEU A 322 10.57 10.28 9.24
CA LEU A 322 9.43 9.96 8.42
C LEU A 322 8.45 9.03 9.19
N ILE A 323 8.94 7.97 9.82
CA ILE A 323 8.14 7.05 10.64
C ILE A 323 7.42 7.82 11.76
N LEU A 324 8.15 8.65 12.50
CA LEU A 324 7.58 9.41 13.61
C LEU A 324 6.56 10.44 13.14
N SER A 325 6.84 11.17 12.04
CA SER A 325 5.91 12.17 11.49
C SER A 325 4.55 11.55 11.12
N TYR A 326 4.55 10.42 10.39
CA TYR A 326 3.33 9.71 10.03
C TYR A 326 2.63 9.12 11.26
N LEU A 327 3.36 8.45 12.12
CA LEU A 327 2.79 7.78 13.29
C LEU A 327 2.12 8.79 14.24
N LEU A 328 2.79 9.88 14.57
CA LEU A 328 2.25 10.90 15.48
C LEU A 328 1.06 11.63 14.89
N PHE A 329 1.12 12.02 13.61
CA PHE A 329 0.03 12.72 12.96
C PHE A 329 -1.21 11.82 12.80
N LEU A 330 -1.04 10.63 12.25
CA LEU A 330 -2.16 9.73 11.96
C LEU A 330 -2.80 9.14 13.22
N SER A 331 -2.05 9.04 14.32
CA SER A 331 -2.61 8.59 15.62
C SER A 331 -3.66 9.55 16.19
N ARG A 332 -3.73 10.79 15.72
CA ARG A 332 -4.74 11.76 16.13
C ARG A 332 -5.98 11.77 15.24
N ASN A 333 -5.91 11.09 14.09
CA ASN A 333 -7.04 11.00 13.18
C ASN A 333 -8.20 10.23 13.83
N VAL A 334 -9.43 10.71 13.68
CA VAL A 334 -10.63 10.03 14.21
C VAL A 334 -10.78 8.64 13.62
N TYR A 335 -10.39 8.45 12.36
CA TYR A 335 -10.39 7.17 11.64
C TYR A 335 -9.00 6.53 11.60
N TRP A 336 -8.19 6.64 12.68
CA TRP A 336 -6.85 6.05 12.75
C TRP A 336 -6.84 4.57 12.35
N HIS A 337 -7.89 3.82 12.66
CA HIS A 337 -8.02 2.40 12.34
C HIS A 337 -8.19 2.10 10.84
N GLY A 338 -8.59 3.10 10.05
CA GLY A 338 -8.73 2.95 8.59
C GLY A 338 -9.70 1.85 8.16
N ASP A 339 -10.73 1.57 8.92
CA ASP A 339 -11.78 0.56 8.92
C ASP A 339 -11.74 -0.51 7.83
N TRP A 340 -12.36 -0.25 6.71
CA TRP A 340 -12.64 -1.18 5.60
C TRP A 340 -11.37 -1.67 4.87
N ALA A 341 -10.32 -1.99 5.64
CA ALA A 341 -9.07 -2.51 5.11
C ALA A 341 -8.36 -3.42 6.11
N TRP A 342 -7.56 -4.34 5.60
CA TRP A 342 -6.69 -5.20 6.38
C TRP A 342 -5.54 -4.40 7.01
N GLY A 343 -5.35 -4.57 8.32
CA GLY A 343 -4.26 -3.95 9.06
C GLY A 343 -4.28 -2.42 9.12
N PRO A 344 -3.18 -1.79 9.55
CA PRO A 344 -3.05 -0.34 9.68
C PRO A 344 -2.69 0.31 8.34
N ARG A 345 -3.62 0.32 7.38
CA ARG A 345 -3.36 0.78 6.00
C ARG A 345 -2.69 2.15 5.90
N TYR A 346 -2.97 3.05 6.83
CA TYR A 346 -2.40 4.40 6.85
C TYR A 346 -0.89 4.42 7.10
N LEU A 347 -0.35 3.35 7.71
CA LEU A 347 1.09 3.21 7.96
C LEU A 347 1.83 2.51 6.79
N LEU A 348 1.16 2.25 5.66
CA LEU A 348 1.81 1.57 4.55
C LEU A 348 2.98 2.38 3.98
N ALA A 349 2.83 3.72 3.88
CA ALA A 349 3.86 4.59 3.37
C ALA A 349 5.19 4.52 4.14
N ILE A 350 5.13 4.22 5.44
CA ILE A 350 6.33 4.07 6.28
C ILE A 350 6.86 2.64 6.33
N THR A 351 6.07 1.65 5.93
CA THR A 351 6.44 0.23 6.05
C THR A 351 7.76 -0.14 5.36
N PRO A 352 8.10 0.36 4.15
CA PRO A 352 9.41 0.10 3.54
C PRO A 352 10.58 0.57 4.41
N PHE A 353 10.43 1.69 5.12
CA PHE A 353 11.46 2.28 5.97
C PHE A 353 11.63 1.56 7.31
N VAL A 354 10.62 0.83 7.74
CA VAL A 354 10.70 -0.12 8.87
C VAL A 354 11.40 -1.42 8.44
N ILE A 355 11.17 -1.88 7.21
CA ILE A 355 11.70 -3.16 6.71
C ILE A 355 13.16 -3.03 6.20
N LEU A 356 13.54 -1.94 5.55
CA LEU A 356 14.87 -1.74 4.99
C LEU A 356 16.02 -1.94 6.00
N PRO A 357 15.96 -1.44 7.25
CA PRO A 357 16.99 -1.68 8.25
C PRO A 357 17.26 -3.15 8.58
N ILE A 358 16.26 -4.05 8.37
CA ILE A 358 16.40 -5.49 8.61
C ILE A 358 17.46 -6.11 7.69
N THR A 359 17.78 -5.45 6.57
CA THR A 359 18.87 -5.90 5.68
C THR A 359 20.22 -5.96 6.41
N GLU A 360 20.47 -5.09 7.38
CA GLU A 360 21.70 -5.12 8.19
C GLU A 360 21.85 -6.46 8.93
N LEU A 361 20.76 -6.98 9.51
CA LEU A 361 20.76 -8.29 10.16
C LEU A 361 21.05 -9.41 9.16
N LEU A 362 20.39 -9.38 8.01
CA LEU A 362 20.53 -10.41 6.97
C LEU A 362 21.93 -10.42 6.33
N ASP A 363 22.57 -9.26 6.25
CA ASP A 363 23.89 -9.10 5.63
C ASP A 363 25.03 -9.38 6.62
N SER A 364 24.86 -9.04 7.91
CA SER A 364 25.82 -9.30 8.97
C SER A 364 25.94 -10.78 9.32
N VAL A 365 24.86 -11.54 9.16
CA VAL A 365 24.82 -12.99 9.30
C VAL A 365 25.55 -13.62 8.10
N ARG A 366 26.89 -13.61 8.14
CA ARG A 366 27.67 -14.53 7.29
C ARG A 366 27.22 -15.95 7.66
N TRP A 367 26.67 -16.67 6.70
CA TRP A 367 26.11 -18.04 6.81
C TRP A 367 27.17 -19.06 7.31
N LYS A 368 27.74 -18.81 8.49
CA LYS A 368 28.63 -19.70 9.22
C LYS A 368 27.84 -20.36 10.35
N GLU A 369 28.25 -21.54 10.75
CA GLU A 369 27.54 -22.46 11.65
C GLU A 369 26.98 -21.86 12.97
N LYS A 370 27.54 -20.76 13.49
CA LYS A 370 27.07 -20.07 14.72
C LYS A 370 25.85 -19.17 14.50
N THR A 371 25.38 -18.96 13.28
CA THR A 371 24.29 -18.04 12.94
C THR A 371 22.90 -18.70 12.91
N PHE A 372 22.84 -20.02 13.12
CA PHE A 372 21.61 -20.80 13.16
C PHE A 372 20.57 -20.22 14.16
N PHE A 373 20.99 -19.86 15.38
CA PHE A 373 20.12 -19.34 16.42
C PHE A 373 19.50 -17.98 16.11
N ILE A 374 20.10 -17.16 15.23
CA ILE A 374 19.56 -15.86 14.81
C ILE A 374 18.72 -16.03 13.55
N THR A 375 19.14 -16.89 12.65
CA THR A 375 18.53 -17.07 11.32
C THR A 375 17.16 -17.74 11.42
N ILE A 376 17.04 -18.79 12.25
CA ILE A 376 15.78 -19.54 12.40
C ILE A 376 14.65 -18.64 12.91
N PRO A 377 14.78 -17.86 14.02
CA PRO A 377 13.70 -16.99 14.45
C PRO A 377 13.24 -16.02 13.36
N VAL A 378 14.17 -15.46 12.57
CA VAL A 378 13.82 -14.53 11.47
C VAL A 378 12.96 -15.24 10.42
N TYR A 379 13.32 -16.45 9.99
CA TYR A 379 12.52 -17.18 9.01
C TYR A 379 11.20 -17.70 9.59
N VAL A 380 11.16 -18.13 10.84
CA VAL A 380 9.91 -18.54 11.52
C VAL A 380 8.94 -17.36 11.58
N VAL A 381 9.41 -16.18 12.01
CA VAL A 381 8.57 -14.98 12.05
C VAL A 381 8.17 -14.54 10.64
N PHE A 382 9.05 -14.70 9.64
CA PHE A 382 8.69 -14.43 8.25
C PHE A 382 7.59 -15.37 7.74
N VAL A 383 7.70 -16.67 7.99
CA VAL A 383 6.66 -17.66 7.62
C VAL A 383 5.34 -17.30 8.30
N LEU A 384 5.35 -16.97 9.60
CA LEU A 384 4.16 -16.50 10.31
C LEU A 384 3.59 -15.23 9.64
N SER A 385 4.44 -14.29 9.29
CA SER A 385 4.03 -13.07 8.59
C SER A 385 3.35 -13.38 7.26
N VAL A 386 3.90 -14.30 6.46
CA VAL A 386 3.31 -14.73 5.18
C VAL A 386 1.97 -15.42 5.41
N LEU A 387 1.84 -16.29 6.40
CA LEU A 387 0.58 -16.96 6.73
C LEU A 387 -0.52 -15.94 7.08
N ILE A 388 -0.20 -14.89 7.83
CA ILE A 388 -1.13 -13.79 8.13
C ILE A 388 -1.57 -13.07 6.85
N GLN A 389 -0.66 -12.84 5.88
CA GLN A 389 -1.06 -12.24 4.61
C GLN A 389 -1.89 -13.20 3.74
N ILE A 390 -1.60 -14.51 3.78
CA ILE A 390 -2.43 -15.52 3.10
C ILE A 390 -3.85 -15.51 3.64
N LEU A 391 -4.05 -15.38 4.95
CA LEU A 391 -5.40 -15.20 5.52
C LEU A 391 -6.07 -13.97 4.90
N ALA A 392 -5.37 -12.85 4.84
CA ALA A 392 -5.88 -11.58 4.33
C ALA A 392 -6.30 -11.62 2.86
N ILE A 393 -5.53 -12.30 2.01
CA ILE A 393 -5.82 -12.38 0.57
C ILE A 393 -6.86 -13.46 0.23
N SER A 394 -7.06 -14.43 1.12
CA SER A 394 -7.97 -15.56 0.86
C SER A 394 -9.44 -15.23 1.08
N VAL A 395 -9.74 -14.33 2.00
CA VAL A 395 -11.11 -13.96 2.36
C VAL A 395 -11.30 -12.46 2.21
N HIS A 396 -12.39 -12.05 1.60
CA HIS A 396 -12.67 -10.63 1.41
C HIS A 396 -12.92 -9.94 2.76
N PHE A 397 -12.31 -8.77 2.95
CA PHE A 397 -12.34 -8.08 4.25
C PHE A 397 -13.74 -7.62 4.68
N TYR A 398 -14.70 -7.51 3.76
CA TYR A 398 -16.10 -7.26 4.09
C TYR A 398 -16.71 -8.32 5.01
N ASN A 399 -16.27 -9.58 4.90
CA ASN A 399 -16.74 -10.64 5.81
C ASN A 399 -16.55 -10.29 7.27
N TYR A 400 -15.43 -9.65 7.60
CA TYR A 400 -15.16 -9.20 8.96
C TYR A 400 -16.26 -8.29 9.49
N PHE A 401 -16.72 -7.30 8.71
CA PHE A 401 -17.75 -6.36 9.14
C PHE A 401 -19.12 -7.01 9.26
N TYR A 402 -19.49 -7.86 8.32
CA TYR A 402 -20.72 -8.65 8.44
C TYR A 402 -20.72 -9.53 9.69
N ARG A 403 -19.57 -10.15 10.01
CA ARG A 403 -19.40 -10.96 11.20
C ARG A 403 -19.49 -10.14 12.49
N LEU A 404 -18.94 -8.94 12.51
CA LEU A 404 -19.09 -8.04 13.65
C LEU A 404 -20.57 -7.74 13.93
N GLN A 405 -21.35 -7.47 12.92
CA GLN A 405 -22.78 -7.17 13.08
C GLN A 405 -23.60 -8.40 13.45
N ILE A 406 -23.38 -9.53 12.77
CA ILE A 406 -24.22 -10.73 12.92
C ILE A 406 -23.81 -11.56 14.14
N ASP A 407 -22.52 -11.88 14.26
CA ASP A 407 -22.03 -12.82 15.29
C ASP A 407 -21.74 -12.14 16.62
N HIS A 408 -21.38 -10.85 16.60
CA HIS A 408 -21.02 -10.08 17.78
C HIS A 408 -22.00 -8.95 18.13
N ASN A 409 -23.07 -8.80 17.33
CA ASN A 409 -24.10 -7.76 17.51
C ASN A 409 -23.53 -6.34 17.68
N VAL A 410 -22.42 -6.04 16.97
CA VAL A 410 -21.79 -4.73 17.02
C VAL A 410 -22.63 -3.73 16.23
N GLN A 411 -23.11 -2.70 16.91
CA GLN A 411 -23.80 -1.58 16.25
C GLN A 411 -22.79 -0.64 15.63
N PHE A 412 -22.97 -0.32 14.34
CA PHE A 412 -22.09 0.62 13.65
C PHE A 412 -22.61 2.05 13.84
N THR A 413 -21.67 2.95 14.07
CA THR A 413 -21.98 4.38 14.15
C THR A 413 -22.29 4.89 12.74
N ARG A 414 -23.41 5.61 12.59
CA ARG A 414 -23.80 6.26 11.35
C ARG A 414 -23.65 7.77 11.49
N ALA A 415 -22.85 8.37 10.62
CA ALA A 415 -22.76 9.81 10.49
C ALA A 415 -23.27 10.20 9.10
N GLN A 416 -24.24 11.10 9.07
CA GLN A 416 -24.84 11.64 7.86
C GLN A 416 -24.80 13.15 7.90
N GLY A 417 -24.68 13.77 6.73
CA GLY A 417 -24.77 15.20 6.55
C GLY A 417 -25.38 15.53 5.20
N GLU A 418 -25.99 16.69 5.06
CA GLU A 418 -26.60 17.11 3.80
C GLU A 418 -25.57 17.13 2.67
N GLY A 419 -25.82 16.35 1.61
CA GLY A 419 -24.93 16.20 0.46
C GLY A 419 -23.60 15.46 0.76
N VAL A 420 -23.53 14.72 1.87
CA VAL A 420 -22.39 13.85 2.23
C VAL A 420 -22.88 12.41 2.20
N SER A 421 -22.07 11.48 1.65
CA SER A 421 -22.34 10.06 1.73
C SER A 421 -22.31 9.57 3.17
N GLU A 422 -23.15 8.60 3.48
CA GLU A 422 -23.23 8.01 4.82
C GLU A 422 -21.88 7.38 5.23
N ILE A 423 -21.46 7.67 6.47
CA ILE A 423 -20.32 7.02 7.11
C ILE A 423 -20.86 5.96 8.05
N ASN A 424 -20.48 4.71 7.82
CA ASN A 424 -20.97 3.56 8.59
C ASN A 424 -19.78 2.74 9.08
N GLU A 425 -19.43 2.88 10.36
CA GLU A 425 -18.20 2.33 10.93
C GLU A 425 -18.42 1.70 12.31
N PRO A 426 -17.66 0.62 12.64
CA PRO A 426 -17.72 0.05 13.97
C PRO A 426 -17.10 1.00 15.00
N PRO A 427 -17.54 0.95 16.27
CA PRO A 427 -16.91 1.71 17.34
C PRO A 427 -15.41 1.39 17.44
N PRO A 428 -14.53 2.38 17.68
CA PRO A 428 -13.08 2.19 17.76
C PRO A 428 -12.61 1.15 18.79
N GLU A 429 -13.40 0.93 19.84
CA GLU A 429 -13.15 -0.04 20.92
C GLU A 429 -13.09 -1.48 20.41
N VAL A 430 -13.80 -1.79 19.32
CA VAL A 430 -13.82 -3.10 18.66
C VAL A 430 -12.39 -3.53 18.27
N HIS A 431 -11.55 -2.58 17.91
CA HIS A 431 -10.17 -2.86 17.48
C HIS A 431 -9.25 -3.28 18.64
N PHE A 432 -9.66 -3.07 19.91
CA PHE A 432 -8.90 -3.49 21.09
C PHE A 432 -9.37 -4.82 21.68
N ASP A 433 -10.44 -5.40 21.14
CA ASP A 433 -11.01 -6.68 21.60
C ASP A 433 -10.42 -7.85 20.80
N TRP A 434 -9.69 -8.73 21.48
CA TRP A 434 -9.12 -9.93 20.86
C TRP A 434 -10.15 -10.88 20.27
N THR A 435 -11.33 -10.97 20.87
CA THR A 435 -12.41 -11.85 20.37
C THR A 435 -12.94 -11.38 19.02
N LYS A 436 -12.75 -10.11 18.70
CA LYS A 436 -13.15 -9.43 17.46
C LYS A 436 -11.97 -9.15 16.53
N SER A 437 -10.81 -9.80 16.76
CA SER A 437 -9.65 -9.64 15.89
C SER A 437 -9.95 -10.11 14.46
N PRO A 438 -9.68 -9.29 13.42
CA PRO A 438 -9.84 -9.70 12.02
C PRO A 438 -9.04 -10.96 11.67
N ILE A 439 -7.84 -11.13 12.24
CA ILE A 439 -7.00 -12.32 12.00
C ILE A 439 -7.72 -13.59 12.48
N LEU A 440 -8.27 -13.57 13.70
CA LEU A 440 -8.98 -14.71 14.26
C LEU A 440 -10.30 -14.97 13.53
N MET A 441 -11.03 -13.93 13.16
CA MET A 441 -12.29 -14.06 12.45
C MET A 441 -12.10 -14.60 11.02
N GLN A 442 -11.10 -14.11 10.29
CA GLN A 442 -10.81 -14.65 8.96
C GLN A 442 -10.30 -16.09 8.99
N LEU A 443 -9.57 -16.50 10.03
CA LEU A 443 -9.19 -17.90 10.21
C LEU A 443 -10.42 -18.81 10.33
N LYS A 444 -11.45 -18.36 11.08
CA LYS A 444 -12.74 -19.07 11.18
C LYS A 444 -13.47 -19.09 9.83
N ASP A 445 -13.44 -17.99 9.07
CA ASP A 445 -14.07 -17.90 7.75
C ASP A 445 -13.40 -18.82 6.73
N ILE A 446 -12.07 -18.92 6.69
CA ILE A 446 -11.38 -19.87 5.81
C ILE A 446 -11.83 -21.30 6.10
N LYS A 447 -11.91 -21.68 7.38
CA LYS A 447 -12.40 -23.01 7.77
C LYS A 447 -13.85 -23.23 7.31
N ARG A 448 -14.72 -22.23 7.51
CA ARG A 448 -16.15 -22.29 7.10
C ARG A 448 -16.28 -22.43 5.58
N ILE A 449 -15.64 -21.53 4.81
CA ILE A 449 -15.69 -21.54 3.34
C ILE A 449 -15.13 -22.87 2.80
N GLY A 450 -14.00 -23.35 3.33
CA GLY A 450 -13.43 -24.64 2.93
C GLY A 450 -14.37 -25.83 3.22
N THR A 451 -15.08 -25.81 4.36
CA THR A 451 -16.08 -26.83 4.69
C THR A 451 -17.29 -26.74 3.76
N GLU A 452 -17.76 -25.54 3.44
CA GLU A 452 -18.87 -25.33 2.49
C GLU A 452 -18.51 -25.83 1.08
N ILE A 453 -17.28 -25.53 0.60
CA ILE A 453 -16.82 -26.01 -0.70
C ILE A 453 -16.82 -27.54 -0.77
N ILE A 454 -16.35 -28.21 0.28
CA ILE A 454 -16.33 -29.69 0.34
C ILE A 454 -17.76 -30.23 0.41
N LYS A 455 -18.61 -29.66 1.27
CA LYS A 455 -19.98 -30.12 1.49
C LYS A 455 -20.86 -29.99 0.24
N TYR A 456 -20.76 -28.86 -0.47
CA TYR A 456 -21.59 -28.55 -1.61
C TYR A 456 -20.95 -28.89 -2.96
N ARG A 457 -19.73 -29.47 -2.95
CA ARG A 457 -18.98 -29.83 -4.17
C ARG A 457 -18.91 -28.68 -5.17
N TYR A 458 -18.54 -27.50 -4.71
CA TYR A 458 -18.42 -26.31 -5.59
C TYR A 458 -17.51 -26.55 -6.81
N VAL A 459 -16.62 -27.56 -6.73
CA VAL A 459 -15.79 -27.96 -7.87
C VAL A 459 -16.65 -28.45 -9.06
N GLU A 460 -17.83 -29.04 -8.79
CA GLU A 460 -18.75 -29.51 -9.83
C GLU A 460 -19.88 -28.52 -10.16
N LEU A 461 -19.80 -27.27 -9.68
CA LEU A 461 -20.87 -26.26 -9.68
C LEU A 461 -22.11 -26.73 -8.91
N PRO A 462 -22.59 -25.98 -7.90
CA PRO A 462 -23.70 -26.39 -7.07
C PRO A 462 -24.92 -26.74 -7.93
N GLN A 463 -25.40 -27.96 -7.86
CA GLN A 463 -26.64 -28.37 -8.56
C GLN A 463 -27.88 -27.80 -7.86
N ASP A 464 -27.75 -27.45 -6.56
CA ASP A 464 -28.80 -26.79 -5.79
C ASP A 464 -28.95 -25.32 -6.16
N ALA A 465 -30.02 -24.95 -6.80
CA ALA A 465 -30.33 -23.58 -7.22
C ALA A 465 -30.32 -22.59 -6.05
N LYS A 466 -30.78 -22.99 -4.84
CA LYS A 466 -30.79 -22.11 -3.66
C LYS A 466 -29.38 -21.80 -3.15
N VAL A 467 -28.48 -22.77 -3.19
CA VAL A 467 -27.06 -22.56 -2.82
C VAL A 467 -26.39 -21.63 -3.84
N TRP A 468 -26.71 -21.85 -5.12
CA TRP A 468 -26.20 -21.00 -6.20
C TRP A 468 -26.66 -19.54 -6.09
N GLU A 469 -27.92 -19.31 -5.79
CA GLU A 469 -28.48 -17.97 -5.58
C GLU A 469 -27.79 -17.25 -4.40
N LYS A 470 -27.54 -17.97 -3.28
CA LYS A 470 -26.77 -17.41 -2.15
C LYS A 470 -25.35 -17.02 -2.55
N ILE A 471 -24.63 -17.89 -3.28
CA ILE A 471 -23.27 -17.60 -3.75
C ILE A 471 -23.28 -16.37 -4.66
N LYS A 472 -24.27 -16.28 -5.57
CA LYS A 472 -24.40 -15.16 -6.50
C LYS A 472 -24.77 -13.85 -5.81
N ALA A 473 -25.62 -13.92 -4.77
CA ALA A 473 -26.04 -12.74 -4.00
C ALA A 473 -24.93 -12.22 -3.06
N TYR A 474 -24.19 -13.15 -2.42
CA TYR A 474 -23.15 -12.81 -1.43
C TYR A 474 -21.83 -13.58 -1.67
N PRO A 475 -21.19 -13.40 -2.84
CA PRO A 475 -20.01 -14.20 -3.20
C PRO A 475 -18.87 -14.04 -2.20
N SER A 476 -18.65 -12.83 -1.63
CA SER A 476 -17.61 -12.56 -0.63
C SER A 476 -17.77 -13.41 0.64
N MET A 477 -18.99 -13.82 0.98
CA MET A 477 -19.25 -14.64 2.17
C MET A 477 -19.05 -16.13 1.96
N HIS A 478 -19.11 -16.60 0.71
CA HIS A 478 -19.15 -18.03 0.39
C HIS A 478 -17.97 -18.52 -0.46
N LEU A 479 -17.19 -17.61 -1.06
CA LEU A 479 -16.06 -17.94 -1.94
C LEU A 479 -14.75 -17.37 -1.41
N PHE A 480 -13.64 -18.04 -1.75
CA PHE A 480 -12.33 -17.44 -1.63
C PHE A 480 -12.21 -16.24 -2.57
N ASP A 481 -11.60 -15.16 -2.08
CA ASP A 481 -11.53 -13.88 -2.78
C ASP A 481 -10.39 -13.84 -3.80
N PHE A 482 -10.50 -14.68 -4.83
CA PHE A 482 -9.59 -14.70 -5.97
C PHE A 482 -10.37 -14.56 -7.27
N TRP A 483 -9.87 -13.73 -8.21
CA TRP A 483 -10.55 -13.47 -9.48
C TRP A 483 -10.87 -14.77 -10.25
N TRP A 484 -9.99 -15.75 -10.28
CA TRP A 484 -10.17 -17.02 -10.97
C TRP A 484 -11.23 -17.91 -10.29
N VAL A 485 -11.36 -17.87 -8.96
CA VAL A 485 -12.44 -18.52 -8.21
C VAL A 485 -13.78 -17.87 -8.55
N HIS A 486 -13.81 -16.54 -8.50
CA HIS A 486 -15.02 -15.77 -8.79
C HIS A 486 -15.47 -15.94 -10.24
N THR A 487 -14.54 -15.91 -11.21
CA THR A 487 -14.83 -16.12 -12.63
C THR A 487 -15.46 -17.49 -12.86
N TYR A 488 -15.00 -18.53 -12.17
CA TYR A 488 -15.57 -19.87 -12.27
C TYR A 488 -16.96 -19.96 -11.63
N PHE A 489 -17.08 -19.59 -10.35
CA PHE A 489 -18.33 -19.80 -9.61
C PHE A 489 -19.44 -18.80 -9.94
N VAL A 490 -19.11 -17.55 -10.23
CA VAL A 490 -20.13 -16.51 -10.52
C VAL A 490 -20.42 -16.41 -12.01
N ASN A 491 -19.37 -16.37 -12.84
CA ASN A 491 -19.52 -16.16 -14.29
C ASN A 491 -19.62 -17.48 -15.07
N ARG A 492 -19.52 -18.62 -14.42
CA ARG A 492 -19.51 -19.95 -15.05
C ARG A 492 -18.44 -20.11 -16.14
N SER A 493 -17.29 -19.49 -15.96
CA SER A 493 -16.21 -19.46 -16.94
C SER A 493 -14.92 -20.13 -16.43
N TYR A 494 -14.36 -21.04 -17.21
CA TYR A 494 -13.10 -21.72 -16.91
C TYR A 494 -11.85 -20.89 -17.23
N VAL A 495 -11.99 -19.70 -17.82
CA VAL A 495 -10.85 -18.86 -18.26
C VAL A 495 -9.86 -18.62 -17.13
N GLY A 496 -10.34 -18.38 -15.91
CA GLY A 496 -9.47 -18.18 -14.75
C GLY A 496 -8.59 -19.40 -14.44
N PHE A 497 -9.18 -20.58 -14.43
CA PHE A 497 -8.45 -21.84 -14.18
C PHE A 497 -7.49 -22.20 -15.31
N ILE A 498 -7.82 -21.87 -16.58
CA ILE A 498 -6.94 -22.09 -17.73
C ILE A 498 -5.72 -21.15 -17.69
N ALA A 499 -5.92 -19.89 -17.28
CA ALA A 499 -4.84 -18.91 -17.20
C ALA A 499 -3.91 -19.11 -15.99
N LEU A 500 -4.44 -19.63 -14.87
CA LEU A 500 -3.70 -19.79 -13.61
C LEU A 500 -2.39 -20.59 -13.76
N PRO A 501 -2.33 -21.75 -14.42
CA PRO A 501 -1.08 -22.50 -14.64
C PRO A 501 -0.01 -21.68 -15.36
N GLY A 502 -0.41 -20.84 -16.33
CA GLY A 502 0.51 -19.96 -17.05
C GLY A 502 1.18 -18.95 -16.11
N PHE A 503 0.41 -18.28 -15.25
CA PHE A 503 0.96 -17.35 -14.26
C PHE A 503 1.83 -18.05 -13.22
N LEU A 504 1.45 -19.24 -12.76
CA LEU A 504 2.25 -20.07 -11.83
C LEU A 504 3.58 -20.49 -12.48
N MET A 505 3.55 -20.89 -13.74
CA MET A 505 4.76 -21.26 -14.48
C MET A 505 5.72 -20.07 -14.63
N VAL A 506 5.21 -18.89 -15.05
CA VAL A 506 6.01 -17.67 -15.17
C VAL A 506 6.59 -17.28 -13.81
N ALA A 507 5.77 -17.27 -12.75
CA ALA A 507 6.23 -17.01 -11.39
C ALA A 507 7.33 -18.00 -10.96
N GLY A 508 7.14 -19.29 -11.20
CA GLY A 508 8.13 -20.33 -10.88
C GLY A 508 9.47 -20.13 -11.60
N ILE A 509 9.43 -19.85 -12.91
CA ILE A 509 10.63 -19.56 -13.71
C ILE A 509 11.33 -18.30 -13.19
N CYS A 510 10.60 -17.21 -12.99
CA CYS A 510 11.16 -15.96 -12.50
C CYS A 510 11.73 -16.11 -11.10
N GLY A 511 11.04 -16.79 -10.17
CA GLY A 511 11.53 -17.10 -8.83
C GLY A 511 12.83 -17.91 -8.85
N PHE A 512 12.91 -18.95 -9.68
CA PHE A 512 14.14 -19.74 -9.84
C PHE A 512 15.30 -18.90 -10.39
N GLN A 513 15.08 -18.11 -11.44
CA GLN A 513 16.12 -17.27 -12.04
C GLN A 513 16.58 -16.17 -11.07
N MET A 514 15.66 -15.52 -10.38
CA MET A 514 15.93 -14.50 -9.37
C MET A 514 16.89 -15.04 -8.28
N VAL A 515 16.59 -16.20 -7.70
CA VAL A 515 17.44 -16.85 -6.69
C VAL A 515 18.82 -17.22 -7.26
N LYS A 516 18.85 -17.73 -8.50
CA LYS A 516 20.10 -18.08 -9.19
C LYS A 516 21.02 -16.86 -9.41
N PHE A 517 20.45 -15.71 -9.84
CA PHE A 517 21.20 -14.49 -10.04
C PHE A 517 21.61 -13.81 -8.72
N SER A 518 20.88 -14.03 -7.62
CA SER A 518 21.23 -13.48 -6.31
C SER A 518 22.40 -14.22 -5.63
N ARG A 519 22.63 -15.51 -5.96
CA ARG A 519 23.70 -16.35 -5.35
C ARG A 519 25.08 -16.16 -5.99
N ARG A 520 25.16 -15.67 -7.20
CA ARG A 520 26.38 -15.47 -8.00
C ARG A 520 26.72 -14.01 -8.13
#